data_7333ede7cfa4f1881acb4867f7c02e25
#
_entry.id   7333ede7cfa4f1881acb4867f7c02e25
#
_cell.length_a   1.000
_cell.length_b   1.000
_cell.length_c   1.000
_cell.angle_alpha   90.00
_cell.angle_beta   90.00
_cell.angle_gamma   90.00
#
_symmetry.space_group_name_H-M   'P 1'
#
loop_
_entity.id
_entity.type
_entity.pdbx_description
1 polymer ?
#
loop_
_entity_poly.entity_id
_entity_poly.type
_entity_poly.pdbx_seq_one_letter_code
_entity_poly.pdbx_strand_id
1 'polypeptide(L)'
;MTTAVLIDDDQHLRTGLKALLDRYTNDIVIVGEAESVKTGIVAIETLQPQVIFLDIHLSDGTGFDILEKLNQANGKIKAHIVFITAHEQYAVKAFKFSALDFILKPVDPEELQQTMAKIKEATGKTNSFEHIDLLLENIRKKVDNYKRIALSTSDGIHLFDVSDIIRCEAKVNYTQFYIKNHKPILISRTLKEYEELLTEHGFERIHQSHLINLSYLKSYIKNDGGYVIMADNSNIPIAQSKKDKLQ
;
A
#
# COMPACT_ATOMS: atom_id res chain seq x y z
N MET A 1 -17.11 -2.12 24.91
CA MET A 1 -17.56 -2.20 23.50
C MET A 1 -16.70 -1.26 22.68
N THR A 2 -16.10 -1.75 21.62
CA THR A 2 -15.28 -0.95 20.72
C THR A 2 -16.16 -0.24 19.68
N THR A 3 -16.05 1.07 19.56
CA THR A 3 -16.80 1.84 18.57
C THR A 3 -16.13 1.81 17.21
N ALA A 4 -16.90 1.61 16.14
CA ALA A 4 -16.38 1.57 14.79
C ALA A 4 -17.23 2.37 13.78
N VAL A 5 -16.60 2.86 12.72
CA VAL A 5 -17.24 3.49 11.56
C VAL A 5 -16.94 2.66 10.32
N LEU A 6 -17.96 2.50 9.45
CA LEU A 6 -17.83 1.85 8.14
C LEU A 6 -17.80 2.92 7.06
N ILE A 7 -16.78 2.87 6.18
CA ILE A 7 -16.63 3.82 5.07
C ILE A 7 -16.43 3.03 3.78
N ASP A 8 -17.44 3.03 2.91
CA ASP A 8 -17.49 2.30 1.64
C ASP A 8 -18.58 2.97 0.79
N ASP A 9 -18.40 3.17 -0.48
CA ASP A 9 -19.40 3.80 -1.35
C ASP A 9 -20.56 2.85 -1.71
N ASP A 10 -20.36 1.54 -1.61
CA ASP A 10 -21.40 0.54 -1.84
C ASP A 10 -22.21 0.25 -0.56
N GLN A 11 -23.49 0.69 -0.54
CA GLN A 11 -24.41 0.46 0.57
C GLN A 11 -24.66 -1.03 0.86
N HIS A 12 -24.68 -1.89 -0.17
CA HIS A 12 -24.90 -3.33 0.03
C HIS A 12 -23.72 -3.97 0.76
N LEU A 13 -22.50 -3.54 0.42
CA LEU A 13 -21.29 -4.01 1.10
C LEU A 13 -21.25 -3.54 2.56
N ARG A 14 -21.62 -2.28 2.85
CA ARG A 14 -21.73 -1.79 4.24
C ARG A 14 -22.75 -2.62 5.04
N THR A 15 -23.93 -2.87 4.45
CA THR A 15 -24.99 -3.67 5.10
C THR A 15 -24.52 -5.12 5.34
N GLY A 16 -23.87 -5.74 4.35
CA GLY A 16 -23.33 -7.08 4.47
C GLY A 16 -22.23 -7.20 5.52
N LEU A 17 -21.30 -6.26 5.56
CA LEU A 17 -20.23 -6.23 6.57
C LEU A 17 -20.79 -6.04 7.98
N LYS A 18 -21.77 -5.15 8.14
CA LYS A 18 -22.47 -4.95 9.43
C LYS A 18 -23.13 -6.24 9.92
N ALA A 19 -23.86 -6.93 9.05
CA ALA A 19 -24.49 -8.20 9.39
C ALA A 19 -23.44 -9.28 9.76
N LEU A 20 -22.28 -9.31 9.11
CA LEU A 20 -21.19 -10.22 9.49
C LEU A 20 -20.61 -9.84 10.86
N LEU A 21 -20.36 -8.55 11.13
CA LEU A 21 -19.87 -8.11 12.43
C LEU A 21 -20.87 -8.45 13.54
N ASP A 22 -22.15 -8.15 13.36
CA ASP A 22 -23.20 -8.45 14.34
C ASP A 22 -23.33 -9.96 14.63
N ARG A 23 -23.05 -10.80 13.61
CA ARG A 23 -23.10 -12.25 13.75
C ARG A 23 -21.92 -12.85 14.54
N TYR A 24 -20.75 -12.27 14.39
CA TYR A 24 -19.51 -12.88 14.91
C TYR A 24 -18.95 -12.19 16.15
N THR A 25 -19.44 -11.01 16.53
CA THR A 25 -18.98 -10.32 17.74
C THR A 25 -20.05 -9.40 18.34
N ASN A 26 -20.08 -9.36 19.69
CA ASN A 26 -20.82 -8.37 20.43
C ASN A 26 -19.91 -7.25 20.98
N ASP A 27 -18.61 -7.32 20.67
CA ASP A 27 -17.60 -6.42 21.24
C ASP A 27 -17.43 -5.15 20.38
N ILE A 28 -17.92 -5.13 19.13
CA ILE A 28 -17.84 -3.99 18.21
C ILE A 28 -19.22 -3.42 17.94
N VAL A 29 -19.35 -2.10 18.04
CA VAL A 29 -20.59 -1.35 17.74
C VAL A 29 -20.32 -0.37 16.61
N ILE A 30 -21.07 -0.48 15.52
CA ILE A 30 -21.03 0.48 14.42
C ILE A 30 -21.78 1.72 14.82
N VAL A 31 -21.06 2.81 15.06
CA VAL A 31 -21.61 4.11 15.49
C VAL A 31 -21.87 5.07 14.34
N GLY A 32 -21.40 4.74 13.13
CA GLY A 32 -21.64 5.55 11.93
C GLY A 32 -21.23 4.85 10.65
N GLU A 33 -21.77 5.37 9.54
CA GLU A 33 -21.46 4.93 8.18
C GLU A 33 -21.19 6.15 7.30
N ALA A 34 -20.35 5.99 6.27
CA ALA A 34 -20.08 7.02 5.28
C ALA A 34 -19.82 6.39 3.90
N GLU A 35 -20.06 7.15 2.82
CA GLU A 35 -20.00 6.69 1.45
C GLU A 35 -18.94 7.41 0.60
N SER A 36 -18.23 8.39 1.18
CA SER A 36 -17.33 9.26 0.45
C SER A 36 -16.19 9.76 1.34
N VAL A 37 -15.15 10.31 0.73
CA VAL A 37 -14.05 10.96 1.48
C VAL A 37 -14.59 12.07 2.36
N LYS A 38 -15.48 12.92 1.84
CA LYS A 38 -16.04 14.05 2.55
C LYS A 38 -16.86 13.62 3.77
N THR A 39 -17.78 12.68 3.58
CA THR A 39 -18.66 12.20 4.70
C THR A 39 -17.85 11.34 5.67
N GLY A 40 -16.84 10.60 5.20
CA GLY A 40 -15.94 9.81 6.03
C GLY A 40 -15.14 10.67 7.02
N ILE A 41 -14.56 11.79 6.55
CA ILE A 41 -13.85 12.73 7.42
C ILE A 41 -14.77 13.25 8.51
N VAL A 42 -15.98 13.73 8.15
CA VAL A 42 -16.96 14.24 9.11
C VAL A 42 -17.35 13.17 10.13
N ALA A 43 -17.61 11.94 9.68
CA ALA A 43 -17.97 10.84 10.58
C ALA A 43 -16.85 10.53 11.58
N ILE A 44 -15.59 10.47 11.13
CA ILE A 44 -14.43 10.20 12.00
C ILE A 44 -14.25 11.34 13.02
N GLU A 45 -14.29 12.58 12.57
CA GLU A 45 -14.11 13.75 13.46
C GLU A 45 -15.22 13.89 14.50
N THR A 46 -16.46 13.62 14.09
CA THR A 46 -17.63 13.77 14.99
C THR A 46 -17.76 12.62 15.97
N LEU A 47 -17.58 11.38 15.50
CA LEU A 47 -17.85 10.17 16.27
C LEU A 47 -16.63 9.65 17.02
N GLN A 48 -15.42 10.10 16.67
CA GLN A 48 -14.15 9.69 17.28
C GLN A 48 -14.08 8.17 17.51
N PRO A 49 -14.26 7.32 16.46
CA PRO A 49 -14.31 5.88 16.60
C PRO A 49 -12.97 5.32 17.04
N GLN A 50 -12.98 4.13 17.66
CA GLN A 50 -11.77 3.38 17.98
C GLN A 50 -11.25 2.57 16.80
N VAL A 51 -12.15 2.22 15.86
CA VAL A 51 -11.82 1.45 14.63
C VAL A 51 -12.48 2.09 13.43
N ILE A 52 -11.78 2.09 12.30
CA ILE A 52 -12.30 2.53 11.01
C ILE A 52 -12.16 1.36 10.04
N PHE A 53 -13.29 0.81 9.57
CA PHE A 53 -13.33 -0.08 8.42
C PHE A 53 -13.46 0.79 7.17
N LEU A 54 -12.48 0.70 6.27
CA LEU A 54 -12.28 1.70 5.21
C LEU A 54 -12.06 1.03 3.86
N ASP A 55 -12.92 1.30 2.89
CA ASP A 55 -12.59 1.00 1.50
C ASP A 55 -11.57 2.00 0.95
N ILE A 56 -10.78 1.53 0.02
CA ILE A 56 -9.77 2.34 -0.67
C ILE A 56 -10.43 3.18 -1.77
N HIS A 57 -11.37 2.61 -2.53
CA HIS A 57 -12.07 3.35 -3.57
C HIS A 57 -13.39 3.91 -3.05
N LEU A 58 -13.54 5.22 -3.14
CA LEU A 58 -14.73 5.95 -2.74
C LEU A 58 -15.20 6.83 -3.90
N SER A 59 -16.45 7.23 -3.90
CA SER A 59 -17.07 7.97 -4.99
C SER A 59 -16.39 9.32 -5.33
N ASP A 60 -15.69 9.93 -4.38
CA ASP A 60 -15.05 11.26 -4.50
C ASP A 60 -13.54 11.25 -4.22
N GLY A 61 -12.92 10.05 -4.18
CA GLY A 61 -11.49 9.91 -3.94
C GLY A 61 -11.10 8.55 -3.37
N THR A 62 -10.08 8.54 -2.53
CA THR A 62 -9.58 7.30 -1.92
C THR A 62 -9.65 7.34 -0.40
N GLY A 63 -9.75 6.16 0.23
CA GLY A 63 -9.62 6.03 1.68
C GLY A 63 -8.31 6.59 2.22
N PHE A 64 -7.25 6.58 1.42
CA PHE A 64 -5.98 7.21 1.80
C PHE A 64 -6.09 8.73 1.88
N ASP A 65 -6.90 9.37 1.02
CA ASP A 65 -7.12 10.82 1.07
C ASP A 65 -7.77 11.25 2.40
N ILE A 66 -8.65 10.40 2.96
CA ILE A 66 -9.21 10.61 4.31
C ILE A 66 -8.08 10.67 5.33
N LEU A 67 -7.21 9.66 5.33
CA LEU A 67 -6.13 9.53 6.31
C LEU A 67 -5.10 10.66 6.18
N GLU A 68 -4.75 11.05 4.96
CA GLU A 68 -3.83 12.15 4.69
C GLU A 68 -4.40 13.49 5.19
N LYS A 69 -5.67 13.79 4.88
CA LYS A 69 -6.33 15.04 5.31
C LYS A 69 -6.47 15.12 6.84
N LEU A 70 -6.86 14.03 7.49
CA LEU A 70 -6.97 13.98 8.95
C LEU A 70 -5.61 14.14 9.64
N ASN A 71 -4.55 13.52 9.10
CA ASN A 71 -3.19 13.69 9.63
C ASN A 71 -2.67 15.13 9.48
N GLN A 72 -3.02 15.82 8.39
CA GLN A 72 -2.63 17.21 8.15
C GLN A 72 -3.39 18.20 9.06
N ALA A 73 -4.67 17.94 9.33
CA ALA A 73 -5.53 18.84 10.08
C ALA A 73 -5.36 18.70 11.60
N ASN A 74 -5.37 17.47 12.12
CA ASN A 74 -5.52 17.19 13.56
C ASN A 74 -4.34 16.39 14.15
N GLY A 75 -3.29 16.11 13.37
CA GLY A 75 -2.21 15.24 13.81
C GLY A 75 -2.57 13.75 13.71
N LYS A 76 -2.02 12.91 14.57
CA LYS A 76 -2.18 11.44 14.48
C LYS A 76 -3.62 10.98 14.65
N ILE A 77 -4.11 10.16 13.72
CA ILE A 77 -5.36 9.42 13.85
C ILE A 77 -5.20 8.41 14.99
N LYS A 78 -6.08 8.49 15.98
CA LYS A 78 -6.05 7.58 17.15
C LYS A 78 -6.76 6.24 16.89
N ALA A 79 -7.62 6.19 15.88
CA ALA A 79 -8.36 5.00 15.52
C ALA A 79 -7.48 3.95 14.84
N HIS A 80 -7.75 2.67 15.09
CA HIS A 80 -7.18 1.56 14.34
C HIS A 80 -7.85 1.46 12.97
N ILE A 81 -7.07 1.32 11.91
CA ILE A 81 -7.55 1.29 10.54
C ILE A 81 -7.54 -0.16 10.05
N VAL A 82 -8.67 -0.62 9.53
CA VAL A 82 -8.79 -1.89 8.82
C VAL A 82 -9.28 -1.58 7.41
N PHE A 83 -8.43 -1.83 6.41
CA PHE A 83 -8.85 -1.69 5.03
C PHE A 83 -9.67 -2.89 4.57
N ILE A 84 -10.79 -2.65 3.87
CA ILE A 84 -11.62 -3.69 3.26
C ILE A 84 -11.89 -3.28 1.81
N THR A 85 -11.22 -3.94 0.85
CA THR A 85 -11.23 -3.50 -0.55
C THR A 85 -11.12 -4.65 -1.54
N ALA A 86 -11.57 -4.44 -2.78
CA ALA A 86 -11.35 -5.39 -3.88
C ALA A 86 -9.93 -5.32 -4.49
N HIS A 87 -9.09 -4.40 -4.03
CA HIS A 87 -7.84 -4.00 -4.68
C HIS A 87 -6.61 -4.40 -3.87
N GLU A 88 -6.10 -5.62 -4.09
CA GLU A 88 -4.93 -6.19 -3.39
C GLU A 88 -3.63 -5.37 -3.55
N GLN A 89 -3.50 -4.63 -4.67
CA GLN A 89 -2.29 -3.82 -4.95
C GLN A 89 -2.02 -2.73 -3.91
N TYR A 90 -3.03 -2.35 -3.13
CA TYR A 90 -2.88 -1.32 -2.10
C TYR A 90 -2.47 -1.85 -0.72
N ALA A 91 -2.29 -3.17 -0.56
CA ALA A 91 -1.88 -3.76 0.73
C ALA A 91 -0.56 -3.15 1.27
N VAL A 92 0.41 -2.91 0.38
CA VAL A 92 1.68 -2.25 0.76
C VAL A 92 1.45 -0.79 1.17
N LYS A 93 0.54 -0.07 0.50
CA LYS A 93 0.22 1.31 0.87
C LYS A 93 -0.53 1.36 2.20
N ALA A 94 -1.45 0.44 2.46
CA ALA A 94 -2.15 0.32 3.74
C ALA A 94 -1.18 0.14 4.93
N PHE A 95 -0.11 -0.62 4.73
CA PHE A 95 0.93 -0.80 5.73
C PHE A 95 1.65 0.51 6.09
N LYS A 96 1.85 1.42 5.13
CA LYS A 96 2.44 2.76 5.39
C LYS A 96 1.59 3.62 6.33
N PHE A 97 0.28 3.43 6.33
CA PHE A 97 -0.66 4.11 7.23
C PHE A 97 -0.83 3.39 8.57
N SER A 98 0.04 2.40 8.86
CA SER A 98 -0.04 1.60 10.09
C SER A 98 -1.42 0.96 10.27
N ALA A 99 -2.02 0.49 9.17
CA ALA A 99 -3.27 -0.26 9.22
C ALA A 99 -3.11 -1.47 10.14
N LEU A 100 -4.11 -1.71 10.97
CA LEU A 100 -4.16 -2.87 11.84
C LEU A 100 -4.33 -4.15 11.04
N ASP A 101 -5.13 -4.07 9.95
CA ASP A 101 -5.35 -5.20 9.06
C ASP A 101 -5.78 -4.74 7.66
N PHE A 102 -5.78 -5.71 6.72
CA PHE A 102 -6.17 -5.50 5.33
C PHE A 102 -6.92 -6.73 4.83
N ILE A 103 -8.21 -6.58 4.51
CA ILE A 103 -9.10 -7.65 4.08
C ILE A 103 -9.48 -7.45 2.62
N LEU A 104 -9.41 -8.51 1.83
CA LEU A 104 -9.88 -8.48 0.43
C LEU A 104 -11.39 -8.79 0.35
N LYS A 105 -12.08 -8.07 -0.51
CA LYS A 105 -13.47 -8.40 -0.91
C LYS A 105 -13.46 -9.55 -1.94
N PRO A 106 -14.37 -10.53 -1.83
CA PRO A 106 -15.42 -10.68 -0.82
C PRO A 106 -14.85 -11.02 0.56
N VAL A 107 -15.41 -10.43 1.60
CA VAL A 107 -14.95 -10.61 2.98
C VAL A 107 -15.15 -12.06 3.42
N ASP A 108 -14.05 -12.75 3.69
CA ASP A 108 -14.07 -14.08 4.27
C ASP A 108 -14.39 -14.00 5.77
N PRO A 109 -15.40 -14.77 6.27
CA PRO A 109 -15.76 -14.75 7.69
C PRO A 109 -14.63 -15.16 8.63
N GLU A 110 -13.75 -16.08 8.24
CA GLU A 110 -12.62 -16.50 9.07
C GLU A 110 -11.56 -15.40 9.16
N GLU A 111 -11.27 -14.74 8.05
CA GLU A 111 -10.36 -13.59 7.99
C GLU A 111 -10.89 -12.43 8.84
N LEU A 112 -12.21 -12.14 8.76
CA LEU A 112 -12.85 -11.12 9.57
C LEU A 112 -12.74 -11.45 11.08
N GLN A 113 -12.93 -12.73 11.48
CA GLN A 113 -12.77 -13.15 12.88
C GLN A 113 -11.34 -12.95 13.39
N GLN A 114 -10.33 -13.25 12.56
CA GLN A 114 -8.93 -12.99 12.91
C GLN A 114 -8.68 -11.49 13.10
N THR A 115 -9.23 -10.66 12.23
CA THR A 115 -9.15 -9.20 12.34
C THR A 115 -9.82 -8.70 13.63
N MET A 116 -10.98 -9.25 14.00
CA MET A 116 -11.65 -8.89 15.26
C MET A 116 -10.81 -9.26 16.48
N ALA A 117 -10.12 -10.38 16.45
CA ALA A 117 -9.17 -10.75 17.53
C ALA A 117 -8.02 -9.73 17.66
N LYS A 118 -7.46 -9.27 16.53
CA LYS A 118 -6.45 -8.21 16.50
C LYS A 118 -7.00 -6.87 17.04
N ILE A 119 -8.23 -6.51 16.66
CA ILE A 119 -8.91 -5.30 17.18
C ILE A 119 -9.07 -5.38 18.70
N LYS A 120 -9.52 -6.51 19.22
CA LYS A 120 -9.73 -6.73 20.66
C LYS A 120 -8.40 -6.62 21.43
N GLU A 121 -7.34 -7.18 20.89
CA GLU A 121 -6.00 -7.07 21.49
C GLU A 121 -5.50 -5.61 21.47
N ALA A 122 -5.67 -4.90 20.35
CA ALA A 122 -5.20 -3.53 20.20
C ALA A 122 -5.99 -2.54 21.08
N THR A 123 -7.32 -2.72 21.22
CA THR A 123 -8.18 -1.84 22.02
C THR A 123 -8.21 -2.20 23.50
N GLY A 124 -7.85 -3.43 23.89
CA GLY A 124 -7.83 -3.90 25.28
C GLY A 124 -6.58 -3.48 26.08
N LYS A 125 -5.54 -3.02 25.44
CA LYS A 125 -4.30 -2.55 26.09
C LYS A 125 -4.38 -1.06 26.38
N THR A 126 -5.03 -0.69 27.47
CA THR A 126 -4.86 0.64 28.08
C THR A 126 -3.42 0.70 28.64
N ASN A 127 -2.56 1.56 28.09
CA ASN A 127 -1.20 1.94 28.55
C ASN A 127 0.03 1.28 27.94
N SER A 128 0.04 0.94 26.64
CA SER A 128 1.30 0.59 25.96
C SER A 128 1.73 1.55 24.86
N PHE A 129 1.01 2.64 24.62
CA PHE A 129 1.25 3.50 23.46
C PHE A 129 2.54 4.32 23.54
N GLU A 130 3.00 4.72 24.72
CA GLU A 130 4.26 5.46 24.86
C GLU A 130 5.50 4.64 24.48
N HIS A 131 5.51 3.34 24.75
CA HIS A 131 6.60 2.45 24.36
C HIS A 131 6.56 2.05 22.89
N ILE A 132 5.37 1.96 22.30
CA ILE A 132 5.20 1.65 20.86
C ILE A 132 5.53 2.89 20.02
N ASP A 133 5.16 4.10 20.43
CA ASP A 133 5.55 5.33 19.74
C ASP A 133 7.08 5.53 19.69
N LEU A 134 7.79 5.21 20.75
CA LEU A 134 9.26 5.22 20.78
C LEU A 134 9.89 4.11 19.91
N LEU A 135 9.30 2.92 19.91
CA LEU A 135 9.69 1.81 19.01
C LEU A 135 9.36 2.17 17.52
N LEU A 136 8.18 2.74 17.25
CA LEU A 136 7.78 3.19 15.92
C LEU A 136 8.59 4.40 15.45
N GLU A 137 8.98 5.31 16.34
CA GLU A 137 9.88 6.43 16.00
C GLU A 137 11.31 5.94 15.71
N ASN A 138 11.78 4.94 16.45
CA ASN A 138 13.04 4.26 16.17
C ASN A 138 12.98 3.36 14.93
N ILE A 139 11.84 2.74 14.65
CA ILE A 139 11.57 2.00 13.41
C ILE A 139 11.37 2.99 12.26
N ARG A 140 10.67 4.12 12.43
CA ARG A 140 10.55 5.17 11.41
C ARG A 140 11.91 5.76 11.02
N LYS A 141 12.77 6.05 11.97
CA LYS A 141 14.17 6.47 11.70
C LYS A 141 15.01 5.41 10.99
N LYS A 142 14.63 4.10 11.13
CA LYS A 142 15.22 2.99 10.37
C LYS A 142 14.44 2.64 9.10
N VAL A 143 13.12 2.87 9.04
CA VAL A 143 12.21 2.50 7.94
C VAL A 143 12.21 3.54 6.81
N ASP A 144 12.72 4.75 7.00
CA ASP A 144 13.02 5.64 5.87
C ASP A 144 14.03 5.03 4.87
N ASN A 145 14.67 3.90 5.22
CA ASN A 145 15.56 3.15 4.35
C ASN A 145 15.05 1.77 3.86
N TYR A 146 13.91 1.25 4.34
CA TYR A 146 13.43 -0.09 3.95
C TYR A 146 12.01 -0.07 3.40
N LYS A 147 11.89 0.41 2.19
CA LYS A 147 10.63 0.27 1.42
C LYS A 147 10.63 -1.13 0.79
N ARG A 148 9.66 -1.98 1.17
CA ARG A 148 9.50 -3.34 0.63
C ARG A 148 8.35 -3.41 -0.36
N ILE A 149 8.52 -4.23 -1.39
CA ILE A 149 7.49 -4.58 -2.34
C ILE A 149 7.17 -6.07 -2.22
N ALA A 150 5.88 -6.40 -2.26
CA ALA A 150 5.40 -7.77 -2.33
C ALA A 150 5.25 -8.18 -3.80
N LEU A 151 5.92 -9.23 -4.20
CA LEU A 151 5.83 -9.82 -5.54
C LEU A 151 5.20 -11.21 -5.43
N SER A 152 3.99 -11.35 -6.03
CA SER A 152 3.26 -12.62 -6.05
C SER A 152 3.71 -13.46 -7.24
N THR A 153 4.20 -14.66 -6.98
CA THR A 153 4.61 -15.66 -7.96
C THR A 153 3.70 -16.88 -7.85
N SER A 154 3.90 -17.89 -8.71
CA SER A 154 3.17 -19.16 -8.64
C SER A 154 3.43 -19.99 -7.38
N ASP A 155 4.53 -19.73 -6.69
CA ASP A 155 5.00 -20.45 -5.51
C ASP A 155 4.80 -19.66 -4.21
N GLY A 156 4.28 -18.42 -4.27
CA GLY A 156 3.96 -17.63 -3.08
C GLY A 156 4.18 -16.13 -3.23
N ILE A 157 4.12 -15.43 -2.09
CA ILE A 157 4.38 -13.99 -2.01
C ILE A 157 5.78 -13.79 -1.44
N HIS A 158 6.62 -13.08 -2.19
CA HIS A 158 7.98 -12.76 -1.81
C HIS A 158 8.11 -11.26 -1.50
N LEU A 159 8.77 -10.93 -0.40
CA LEU A 159 9.01 -9.54 0.02
C LEU A 159 10.44 -9.12 -0.30
N PHE A 160 10.60 -8.07 -1.11
CA PHE A 160 11.91 -7.52 -1.47
C PHE A 160 12.01 -6.06 -1.05
N ASP A 161 13.21 -5.65 -0.63
CA ASP A 161 13.49 -4.24 -0.44
C ASP A 161 13.51 -3.53 -1.79
N VAL A 162 12.79 -2.43 -1.92
CA VAL A 162 12.73 -1.67 -3.19
C VAL A 162 14.12 -1.17 -3.59
N SER A 163 14.97 -0.89 -2.60
CA SER A 163 16.38 -0.54 -2.81
C SER A 163 17.21 -1.63 -3.47
N ASP A 164 16.80 -2.91 -3.38
CA ASP A 164 17.51 -4.02 -4.00
C ASP A 164 17.05 -4.30 -5.44
N ILE A 165 15.98 -3.67 -5.88
CA ILE A 165 15.50 -3.79 -7.26
C ILE A 165 16.37 -2.93 -8.17
N ILE A 166 17.06 -3.57 -9.10
CA ILE A 166 17.94 -2.90 -10.07
C ILE A 166 17.13 -2.31 -11.22
N ARG A 167 16.19 -3.09 -11.76
CA ARG A 167 15.33 -2.70 -12.89
C ARG A 167 14.16 -3.65 -13.07
N CYS A 168 13.16 -3.21 -13.83
CA CYS A 168 12.03 -4.02 -14.27
C CYS A 168 11.94 -3.98 -15.79
N GLU A 169 11.53 -5.09 -16.40
CA GLU A 169 11.41 -5.25 -17.86
C GLU A 169 10.03 -5.81 -18.22
N ALA A 170 9.35 -5.18 -19.17
CA ALA A 170 8.10 -5.70 -19.71
C ALA A 170 8.32 -6.94 -20.57
N LYS A 171 7.57 -8.00 -20.32
CA LYS A 171 7.52 -9.25 -21.08
C LYS A 171 6.08 -9.53 -21.47
N VAL A 172 5.60 -8.89 -22.53
CA VAL A 172 4.17 -8.94 -22.97
C VAL A 172 3.26 -8.45 -21.86
N ASN A 173 2.51 -9.33 -21.20
CA ASN A 173 1.59 -9.03 -20.10
C ASN A 173 2.21 -9.25 -18.71
N TYR A 174 3.51 -9.50 -18.64
CA TYR A 174 4.27 -9.76 -17.42
C TYR A 174 5.32 -8.70 -17.21
N THR A 175 5.77 -8.56 -15.97
CA THR A 175 6.93 -7.74 -15.61
C THR A 175 8.00 -8.63 -15.01
N GLN A 176 9.20 -8.58 -15.55
CA GLN A 176 10.37 -9.25 -15.02
C GLN A 176 11.19 -8.31 -14.14
N PHE A 177 11.36 -8.70 -12.88
CA PHE A 177 12.16 -7.99 -11.90
C PHE A 177 13.57 -8.53 -11.87
N TYR A 178 14.55 -7.63 -11.87
CA TYR A 178 15.97 -7.92 -11.68
C TYR A 178 16.38 -7.34 -10.32
N ILE A 179 16.66 -8.21 -9.37
CA ILE A 179 16.89 -7.90 -7.96
C ILE A 179 18.32 -8.33 -7.60
N LYS A 180 19.01 -7.51 -6.82
CA LYS A 180 20.36 -7.77 -6.36
C LYS A 180 20.46 -9.13 -5.67
N ASN A 181 21.46 -9.93 -6.06
CA ASN A 181 21.73 -11.27 -5.52
C ASN A 181 20.55 -12.25 -5.64
N HIS A 182 19.63 -12.01 -6.55
CA HIS A 182 18.47 -12.88 -6.79
C HIS A 182 18.33 -13.24 -8.26
N LYS A 183 17.73 -14.42 -8.55
CA LYS A 183 17.33 -14.75 -9.92
C LYS A 183 16.20 -13.84 -10.37
N PRO A 184 16.11 -13.49 -11.67
CA PRO A 184 15.01 -12.69 -12.17
C PRO A 184 13.65 -13.34 -11.86
N ILE A 185 12.69 -12.52 -11.42
CA ILE A 185 11.33 -12.94 -11.04
C ILE A 185 10.35 -12.41 -12.08
N LEU A 186 9.45 -13.26 -12.56
CA LEU A 186 8.41 -12.91 -13.51
C LEU A 186 7.06 -12.79 -12.80
N ILE A 187 6.41 -11.65 -12.93
CA ILE A 187 5.15 -11.33 -12.28
C ILE A 187 4.06 -11.06 -13.32
N SER A 188 2.85 -11.59 -13.11
CA SER A 188 1.70 -11.46 -14.02
C SER A 188 0.98 -10.11 -13.87
N ARG A 189 1.75 -9.01 -13.95
CA ARG A 189 1.27 -7.61 -13.94
C ARG A 189 2.08 -6.79 -14.92
N THR A 190 1.48 -5.72 -15.40
CA THR A 190 2.10 -4.85 -16.40
C THR A 190 3.16 -3.92 -15.80
N LEU A 191 4.14 -3.54 -16.60
CA LEU A 191 5.18 -2.60 -16.17
C LEU A 191 4.62 -1.22 -15.80
N LYS A 192 3.46 -0.83 -16.36
CA LYS A 192 2.79 0.44 -16.04
C LYS A 192 2.33 0.49 -14.58
N GLU A 193 1.75 -0.60 -14.07
CA GLU A 193 1.33 -0.68 -12.67
C GLU A 193 2.50 -0.52 -11.70
N TYR A 194 3.66 -1.10 -12.05
CA TYR A 194 4.88 -0.94 -11.24
C TYR A 194 5.55 0.41 -11.42
N GLU A 195 5.41 1.08 -12.56
CA GLU A 195 5.85 2.46 -12.74
C GLU A 195 5.18 3.39 -11.73
N GLU A 196 3.86 3.29 -11.59
CA GLU A 196 3.09 4.10 -10.62
C GLU A 196 3.55 3.86 -9.17
N LEU A 197 3.91 2.63 -8.83
CA LEU A 197 4.37 2.26 -7.47
C LEU A 197 5.83 2.67 -7.18
N LEU A 198 6.71 2.59 -8.19
CA LEU A 198 8.15 2.69 -7.99
C LEU A 198 8.72 4.08 -8.30
N THR A 199 7.99 4.94 -9.04
CA THR A 199 8.47 6.28 -9.40
C THR A 199 8.84 7.12 -8.19
N GLU A 200 8.07 7.07 -7.11
CA GLU A 200 8.37 7.78 -5.85
C GLU A 200 9.63 7.24 -5.13
N HIS A 201 10.21 6.15 -5.64
CA HIS A 201 11.35 5.45 -5.04
C HIS A 201 12.62 5.55 -5.89
N GLY A 202 12.68 6.56 -6.76
CA GLY A 202 13.86 6.80 -7.60
C GLY A 202 13.93 5.90 -8.84
N PHE A 203 12.78 5.36 -9.27
CA PHE A 203 12.69 4.66 -10.55
C PHE A 203 12.24 5.59 -11.65
N GLU A 204 12.81 5.45 -12.83
CA GLU A 204 12.44 6.19 -14.05
C GLU A 204 12.19 5.22 -15.20
N ARG A 205 11.06 5.44 -15.89
CA ARG A 205 10.74 4.70 -17.10
C ARG A 205 11.45 5.33 -18.30
N ILE A 206 12.56 4.74 -18.70
CA ILE A 206 13.41 5.26 -19.78
C ILE A 206 13.09 4.68 -21.15
N HIS A 207 12.33 3.57 -21.20
CA HIS A 207 11.89 2.92 -22.43
C HIS A 207 10.49 2.32 -22.25
N GLN A 208 9.75 2.07 -23.34
CA GLN A 208 8.42 1.43 -23.27
C GLN A 208 8.44 0.08 -22.53
N SER A 209 9.57 -0.62 -22.53
CA SER A 209 9.74 -1.91 -21.88
C SER A 209 10.69 -1.90 -20.67
N HIS A 210 11.24 -0.76 -20.26
CA HIS A 210 12.19 -0.71 -19.15
C HIS A 210 11.91 0.42 -18.15
N LEU A 211 11.85 0.03 -16.88
CA LEU A 211 11.79 0.89 -15.70
C LEU A 211 13.08 0.60 -14.89
N ILE A 212 13.92 1.60 -14.66
CA ILE A 212 15.22 1.44 -13.99
C ILE A 212 15.27 2.18 -12.67
N ASN A 213 15.99 1.63 -11.70
CA ASN A 213 16.33 2.32 -10.47
C ASN A 213 17.60 3.18 -10.73
N LEU A 214 17.45 4.49 -10.61
CA LEU A 214 18.53 5.43 -10.90
C LEU A 214 19.75 5.25 -9.98
N SER A 215 19.58 4.69 -8.78
CA SER A 215 20.69 4.38 -7.86
C SER A 215 21.63 3.28 -8.40
N TYR A 216 21.17 2.47 -9.36
CA TYR A 216 21.95 1.42 -10.01
C TYR A 216 22.45 1.78 -11.41
N LEU A 217 22.30 3.05 -11.80
CA LEU A 217 22.85 3.56 -13.06
C LEU A 217 24.36 3.67 -12.95
N LYS A 218 25.11 2.97 -13.82
CA LYS A 218 26.57 3.06 -13.89
C LYS A 218 27.05 4.13 -14.86
N SER A 219 26.47 4.15 -16.06
CA SER A 219 26.89 5.09 -17.10
C SER A 219 25.82 5.29 -18.16
N TYR A 220 25.85 6.44 -18.79
CA TYR A 220 25.07 6.80 -19.97
C TYR A 220 25.99 6.90 -21.18
N ILE A 221 25.69 6.16 -22.24
CA ILE A 221 26.43 6.13 -23.50
C ILE A 221 25.61 6.86 -24.57
N LYS A 222 26.17 7.91 -25.16
CA LYS A 222 25.48 8.74 -26.17
C LYS A 222 25.49 8.15 -27.57
N ASN A 223 26.43 7.26 -27.86
CA ASN A 223 26.59 6.62 -29.17
C ASN A 223 25.48 5.58 -29.43
N ASP A 224 25.25 5.21 -30.66
CA ASP A 224 24.34 4.13 -31.09
C ASP A 224 22.87 4.30 -30.59
N GLY A 225 22.35 5.54 -30.67
CA GLY A 225 20.99 5.81 -30.27
C GLY A 225 20.79 6.13 -28.79
N GLY A 226 21.83 5.99 -27.97
CA GLY A 226 21.83 6.25 -26.54
C GLY A 226 21.28 5.09 -25.70
N TYR A 227 22.08 4.61 -24.77
CA TYR A 227 21.68 3.58 -23.82
C TYR A 227 22.34 3.81 -22.46
N VAL A 228 21.77 3.20 -21.43
CA VAL A 228 22.37 3.20 -20.08
C VAL A 228 22.93 1.82 -19.75
N ILE A 229 24.00 1.80 -18.96
CA ILE A 229 24.57 0.58 -18.38
C ILE A 229 24.18 0.55 -16.91
N MET A 230 23.53 -0.55 -16.50
CA MET A 230 23.10 -0.78 -15.13
C MET A 230 24.15 -1.53 -14.31
N ALA A 231 23.95 -1.59 -12.99
CA ALA A 231 24.84 -2.31 -12.07
C ALA A 231 24.93 -3.81 -12.36
N ASP A 232 23.89 -4.42 -12.95
CA ASP A 232 23.86 -5.82 -13.42
C ASP A 232 24.55 -6.01 -14.77
N ASN A 233 25.23 -4.98 -15.29
CA ASN A 233 25.90 -4.90 -16.60
C ASN A 233 24.92 -5.02 -17.80
N SER A 234 23.63 -4.84 -17.59
CA SER A 234 22.67 -4.77 -18.70
C SER A 234 22.76 -3.43 -19.43
N ASN A 235 22.62 -3.48 -20.76
CA ASN A 235 22.52 -2.32 -21.64
C ASN A 235 21.05 -2.04 -21.93
N ILE A 236 20.52 -0.92 -21.46
CA ILE A 236 19.11 -0.58 -21.57
C ILE A 236 18.94 0.58 -22.56
N PRO A 237 18.18 0.42 -23.64
CA PRO A 237 17.92 1.48 -24.59
C PRO A 237 17.08 2.60 -23.98
N ILE A 238 17.30 3.84 -24.44
CA ILE A 238 16.54 5.01 -24.02
C ILE A 238 15.59 5.42 -25.13
N ALA A 239 14.31 5.60 -24.81
CA ALA A 239 13.34 6.14 -25.74
C ALA A 239 13.72 7.58 -26.13
N GLN A 240 13.52 7.95 -27.41
CA GLN A 240 13.89 9.26 -27.93
C GLN A 240 13.31 10.41 -27.07
N SER A 241 12.07 10.26 -26.63
CA SER A 241 11.35 11.24 -25.81
C SER A 241 11.86 11.38 -24.37
N LYS A 242 12.77 10.51 -23.93
CA LYS A 242 13.30 10.47 -22.55
C LYS A 242 14.77 10.92 -22.46
N LYS A 243 15.42 11.18 -23.59
CA LYS A 243 16.86 11.56 -23.63
C LYS A 243 17.13 12.88 -22.92
N ASP A 244 16.23 13.85 -23.01
CA ASP A 244 16.40 15.17 -22.43
C ASP A 244 16.27 15.18 -20.89
N LYS A 245 15.70 14.13 -20.31
CA LYS A 245 15.54 14.00 -18.84
C LYS A 245 16.77 13.42 -18.14
N LEU A 246 17.68 12.83 -18.89
CA LEU A 246 18.91 12.17 -18.37
C LEU A 246 20.19 12.98 -18.67
N GLN A 247 20.05 14.15 -19.24
CA GLN A 247 21.10 15.17 -19.40
C GLN A 247 21.04 16.18 -18.26
#